data_353e00ff14886d24b639a240bfe23058
#
_entry.id   353e00ff14886d24b639a240bfe23058
#
_cell.length_a   1.000
_cell.length_b   1.000
_cell.length_c   1.000
_cell.angle_alpha   90.00
_cell.angle_beta   90.00
_cell.angle_gamma   90.00
#
_symmetry.space_group_name_H-M   'P 1'
#
loop_
_entity.id
_entity.type
_entity.pdbx_description
1 polymer ?
#
loop_
_entity_poly.entity_id
_entity_poly.type
_entity_poly.pdbx_seq_one_letter_code
_entity_poly.pdbx_strand_id
1 'polypeptide(L)'
;MTKYELHITGECKQNLKLCKKRGLPMQELWDVVAQLLQGEKLDEKYQAHQLHGNRKGQWECHIQPNWLLVWEQNETELILIMVNTGTHSDLFGKNKR
;
A
#
# COMPACT_ATOMS: atom_id res chain seq x y z
N MET A 1 18.73 2.02 -9.31
CA MET A 1 18.82 1.82 -7.86
C MET A 1 17.63 2.40 -7.15
N THR A 2 17.12 1.71 -6.16
CA THR A 2 15.99 2.23 -5.39
C THR A 2 16.50 2.93 -4.13
N LYS A 3 15.70 3.89 -3.64
CA LYS A 3 16.01 4.59 -2.41
C LYS A 3 15.69 3.71 -1.19
N TYR A 4 14.63 2.91 -1.30
CA TYR A 4 14.16 2.09 -0.18
C TYR A 4 14.29 0.61 -0.50
N GLU A 5 14.53 -0.17 0.54
CA GLU A 5 14.46 -1.63 0.45
C GLU A 5 13.03 -2.06 0.73
N LEU A 6 12.48 -2.95 -0.07
CA LEU A 6 11.07 -3.36 0.03
C LEU A 6 10.92 -4.53 0.98
N HIS A 7 10.01 -4.37 1.95
CA HIS A 7 9.57 -5.46 2.82
C HIS A 7 8.06 -5.59 2.68
N ILE A 8 7.56 -6.80 2.78
CA ILE A 8 6.13 -7.07 2.61
C ILE A 8 5.66 -7.92 3.79
N THR A 9 4.62 -7.44 4.50
CA THR A 9 4.10 -8.20 5.65
C THR A 9 3.45 -9.49 5.16
N GLY A 10 3.33 -10.46 6.08
CA GLY A 10 2.65 -11.72 5.76
C GLY A 10 1.21 -11.49 5.35
N GLU A 11 0.52 -10.60 6.08
CA GLU A 11 -0.86 -10.27 5.74
C GLU A 11 -0.96 -9.68 4.35
N CYS A 12 -0.04 -8.79 4.01
CA CYS A 12 -0.05 -8.18 2.67
C CYS A 12 0.20 -9.23 1.60
N LYS A 13 1.11 -10.18 1.85
CA LYS A 13 1.37 -11.24 0.88
C LYS A 13 0.12 -12.04 0.59
N GLN A 14 -0.65 -12.36 1.63
CA GLN A 14 -1.90 -13.10 1.43
C GLN A 14 -2.91 -12.28 0.64
N ASN A 15 -3.01 -11.00 0.93
CA ASN A 15 -3.96 -10.15 0.25
C ASN A 15 -3.54 -9.83 -1.18
N LEU A 16 -2.25 -9.83 -1.46
CA LEU A 16 -1.77 -9.73 -2.84
C LEU A 16 -2.27 -10.91 -3.66
N LYS A 17 -2.19 -12.10 -3.10
CA LYS A 17 -2.70 -13.29 -3.79
C LYS A 17 -4.21 -13.18 -4.02
N LEU A 18 -4.93 -12.66 -3.03
CA LEU A 18 -6.37 -12.50 -3.16
C LEU A 18 -6.71 -11.48 -4.25
N CYS A 19 -5.99 -10.37 -4.31
CA CYS A 19 -6.19 -9.37 -5.35
C CYS A 19 -5.97 -9.96 -6.73
N LYS A 20 -4.90 -10.74 -6.87
CA LYS A 20 -4.60 -11.38 -8.14
C LYS A 20 -5.71 -12.36 -8.51
N LYS A 21 -6.21 -13.12 -7.54
CA LYS A 21 -7.28 -14.08 -7.77
C LYS A 21 -8.57 -13.39 -8.21
N ARG A 22 -8.78 -12.17 -7.72
CA ARG A 22 -9.95 -11.37 -8.10
C ARG A 22 -9.81 -10.77 -9.49
N GLY A 23 -8.66 -10.95 -10.13
CA GLY A 23 -8.45 -10.42 -11.48
C GLY A 23 -8.03 -8.97 -11.53
N LEU A 24 -7.56 -8.40 -10.42
CA LEU A 24 -7.11 -7.02 -10.43
C LEU A 24 -5.82 -6.89 -11.25
N PRO A 25 -5.64 -5.75 -11.94
CA PRO A 25 -4.44 -5.55 -12.75
C PRO A 25 -3.24 -5.25 -11.86
N MET A 26 -2.57 -6.30 -11.42
CA MET A 26 -1.49 -6.20 -10.42
C MET A 26 -0.37 -5.28 -10.88
N GLN A 27 -0.17 -5.11 -12.19
CA GLN A 27 0.88 -4.21 -12.67
C GLN A 27 0.66 -2.78 -12.20
N GLU A 28 -0.60 -2.36 -12.06
CA GLU A 28 -0.88 -1.02 -11.56
C GLU A 28 -0.38 -0.83 -10.13
N LEU A 29 -0.53 -1.87 -9.30
CA LEU A 29 0.00 -1.82 -7.94
C LEU A 29 1.53 -1.75 -7.97
N TRP A 30 2.17 -2.60 -8.78
CA TRP A 30 3.62 -2.62 -8.80
C TRP A 30 4.21 -1.35 -9.39
N ASP A 31 3.50 -0.67 -10.30
CA ASP A 31 3.95 0.63 -10.78
C ASP A 31 3.98 1.66 -9.67
N VAL A 32 2.96 1.65 -8.81
CA VAL A 32 2.92 2.54 -7.66
C VAL A 32 4.05 2.21 -6.69
N VAL A 33 4.25 0.93 -6.41
CA VAL A 33 5.31 0.50 -5.49
C VAL A 33 6.68 0.91 -6.03
N ALA A 34 6.89 0.79 -7.34
CA ALA A 34 8.15 1.19 -7.95
C ALA A 34 8.43 2.67 -7.71
N GLN A 35 7.41 3.52 -7.86
CA GLN A 35 7.58 4.94 -7.61
C GLN A 35 7.92 5.21 -6.15
N LEU A 36 7.22 4.53 -5.24
CA LEU A 36 7.49 4.68 -3.81
C LEU A 36 8.91 4.25 -3.47
N LEU A 37 9.39 3.16 -4.07
CA LEU A 37 10.75 2.68 -3.80
C LEU A 37 11.82 3.65 -4.27
N GLN A 38 11.52 4.43 -5.31
CA GLN A 38 12.44 5.45 -5.79
C GLN A 38 12.39 6.73 -4.95
N GLY A 39 11.45 6.81 -4.02
CA GLY A 39 11.26 8.02 -3.24
C GLY A 39 10.53 9.10 -3.98
N GLU A 40 9.85 8.75 -5.06
CA GLU A 40 9.12 9.72 -5.87
C GLU A 40 7.76 10.00 -5.28
N LYS A 41 7.28 11.23 -5.51
CA LYS A 41 5.94 11.59 -5.08
C LYS A 41 4.93 10.97 -6.04
N LEU A 42 3.89 10.36 -5.48
CA LEU A 42 2.84 9.78 -6.31
C LEU A 42 1.98 10.85 -6.96
N ASP A 43 1.47 10.53 -8.15
CA ASP A 43 0.50 11.38 -8.83
C ASP A 43 -0.71 11.60 -7.92
N GLU A 44 -1.31 12.78 -8.02
CA GLU A 44 -2.44 13.13 -7.16
C GLU A 44 -3.64 12.22 -7.36
N LYS A 45 -3.73 11.56 -8.51
CA LYS A 45 -4.85 10.65 -8.77
C LYS A 45 -4.88 9.49 -7.79
N TYR A 46 -3.74 9.16 -7.18
CA TYR A 46 -3.67 8.07 -6.21
C TYR A 46 -4.10 8.50 -4.82
N GLN A 47 -4.24 9.81 -4.57
CA GLN A 47 -4.73 10.33 -3.31
C GLN A 47 -3.94 9.83 -2.11
N ALA A 48 -2.62 9.82 -2.22
CA ALA A 48 -1.75 9.37 -1.13
C ALA A 48 -1.88 10.30 0.07
N HIS A 49 -2.06 9.71 1.25
CA HIS A 49 -2.20 10.52 2.47
C HIS A 49 -1.81 9.68 3.68
N GLN A 50 -1.47 10.37 4.77
CA GLN A 50 -1.12 9.72 6.02
C GLN A 50 -2.38 9.36 6.79
N LEU A 51 -2.33 8.22 7.46
CA LEU A 51 -3.44 7.78 8.29
C LEU A 51 -3.28 8.32 9.70
N HIS A 52 -4.37 8.32 10.45
CA HIS A 52 -4.41 8.88 11.80
C HIS A 52 -4.88 7.83 12.79
N GLY A 53 -4.88 8.23 14.07
CA GLY A 53 -5.37 7.35 15.12
C GLY A 53 -4.46 6.15 15.29
N ASN A 54 -5.06 4.97 15.34
CA ASN A 54 -4.33 3.73 15.55
C ASN A 54 -3.37 3.40 14.43
N ARG A 55 -3.52 4.05 13.27
CA ARG A 55 -2.68 3.79 12.11
C ARG A 55 -1.69 4.92 11.86
N LYS A 56 -1.46 5.74 12.86
CA LYS A 56 -0.48 6.82 12.74
C LYS A 56 0.87 6.24 12.32
N GLY A 57 1.50 6.88 11.35
CA GLY A 57 2.76 6.40 10.80
C GLY A 57 2.61 5.60 9.53
N GLN A 58 1.37 5.30 9.16
CA GLN A 58 1.10 4.58 7.92
C GLN A 58 0.57 5.54 6.87
N TRP A 59 0.77 5.17 5.62
CA TRP A 59 0.26 5.89 4.46
C TRP A 59 -0.71 5.01 3.72
N GLU A 60 -1.63 5.64 3.00
CA GLU A 60 -2.60 4.95 2.18
C GLU A 60 -2.71 5.66 0.84
N CYS A 61 -2.92 4.89 -0.22
CA CYS A 61 -3.27 5.46 -1.52
C CYS A 61 -4.29 4.57 -2.20
N HIS A 62 -4.90 5.11 -3.25
CA HIS A 62 -5.87 4.40 -4.06
C HIS A 62 -5.21 3.98 -5.38
N ILE A 63 -4.95 2.67 -5.52
CA ILE A 63 -4.51 2.14 -6.82
C ILE A 63 -5.64 2.33 -7.83
N GLN A 64 -6.83 1.99 -7.39
CA GLN A 64 -8.10 2.26 -8.08
C GLN A 64 -9.08 2.72 -7.00
N PRO A 65 -10.23 3.28 -7.38
CA PRO A 65 -11.15 3.84 -6.38
C PRO A 65 -11.49 2.90 -5.23
N ASN A 66 -11.55 1.59 -5.49
CA ASN A 66 -11.87 0.62 -4.44
C ASN A 66 -10.72 -0.36 -4.19
N TRP A 67 -9.51 0.05 -4.47
CA TRP A 67 -8.33 -0.81 -4.28
C TRP A 67 -7.23 0.02 -3.64
N LEU A 68 -6.96 -0.26 -2.38
CA LEU A 68 -6.07 0.53 -1.53
C LEU A 68 -4.73 -0.16 -1.34
N LEU A 69 -3.71 0.64 -1.09
CA LEU A 69 -2.41 0.16 -0.65
C LEU A 69 -2.04 0.93 0.61
N VAL A 70 -1.65 0.21 1.66
CA VAL A 70 -1.18 0.82 2.91
C VAL A 70 0.29 0.44 3.09
N TRP A 71 1.12 1.45 3.43
CA TRP A 71 2.55 1.21 3.61
C TRP A 71 3.11 2.09 4.71
N GLU A 72 4.32 1.74 5.14
CA GLU A 72 5.12 2.55 6.06
C GLU A 72 6.47 2.83 5.42
N GLN A 73 7.03 3.98 5.72
CA GLN A 73 8.36 4.36 5.26
C GLN A 73 9.25 4.64 6.46
N ASN A 74 10.39 4.00 6.50
CA ASN A 74 11.40 4.28 7.52
C ASN A 74 12.51 5.10 6.85
N GLU A 75 12.57 6.38 7.20
CA GLU A 75 13.52 7.29 6.55
C GLU A 75 14.94 7.11 7.07
N THR A 76 15.09 6.53 8.25
CA THR A 76 16.42 6.30 8.82
C THR A 76 17.06 5.06 8.19
N GLU A 77 16.32 3.98 8.11
CA GLU A 77 16.83 2.73 7.57
C GLU A 77 16.54 2.56 6.09
N LEU A 78 15.79 3.47 5.52
CA LEU A 78 15.41 3.46 4.11
C LEU A 78 14.71 2.16 3.72
N ILE A 79 13.68 1.82 4.50
CA ILE A 79 12.87 0.64 4.28
C ILE A 79 11.45 1.08 3.97
N LEU A 80 10.85 0.46 2.95
CA LEU A 80 9.44 0.62 2.63
C LEU A 80 8.75 -0.68 2.96
N ILE A 81 7.74 -0.63 3.81
CA ILE A 81 7.01 -1.82 4.24
C ILE A 81 5.61 -1.76 3.63
N MET A 82 5.29 -2.71 2.74
CA MET A 82 3.91 -2.88 2.29
C MET A 82 3.15 -3.56 3.41
N VAL A 83 2.28 -2.79 4.06
CA VAL A 83 1.55 -3.28 5.23
C VAL A 83 0.33 -4.08 4.81
N ASN A 84 -0.42 -3.59 3.82
CA ASN A 84 -1.60 -4.31 3.36
C ASN A 84 -2.11 -3.72 2.05
N THR A 85 -2.97 -4.50 1.37
CA THR A 85 -3.64 -4.04 0.17
C THR A 85 -4.99 -4.74 0.08
N GLY A 86 -5.95 -4.11 -0.59
CA GLY A 86 -7.28 -4.66 -0.75
C GLY A 86 -8.33 -3.58 -0.79
N THR A 87 -9.60 -3.97 -0.63
CA THR A 87 -10.69 -3.02 -0.54
C THR A 87 -10.77 -2.45 0.87
N HIS A 88 -11.61 -1.44 1.07
CA HIS A 88 -11.84 -0.91 2.40
C HIS A 88 -12.30 -2.01 3.35
N SER A 89 -13.17 -2.90 2.88
CA SER A 89 -13.63 -4.01 3.72
C SER A 89 -12.49 -4.94 4.11
N ASP A 90 -11.58 -5.20 3.17
CA ASP A 90 -10.44 -6.07 3.45
C ASP A 90 -9.54 -5.47 4.51
N LEU A 91 -9.32 -4.16 4.46
CA LEU A 91 -8.33 -3.50 5.31
C LEU A 91 -8.89 -3.07 6.64
N PHE A 92 -10.12 -2.56 6.65
CA PHE A 92 -10.68 -1.97 7.85
C PHE A 92 -11.84 -2.77 8.42
N GLY A 93 -12.29 -3.76 7.65
CA GLY A 93 -13.35 -4.63 8.12
C GLY A 93 -14.71 -3.96 8.09
N LYS A 94 -15.64 -4.57 7.41
CA LYS A 94 -17.00 -4.03 7.38
C LYS A 94 -17.72 -4.22 8.69
N ASN A 95 -17.17 -5.04 9.56
CA ASN A 95 -17.77 -5.29 10.88
C ASN A 95 -17.27 -4.34 11.92
N LYS A 96 -16.50 -3.37 11.55
CA LYS A 96 -16.06 -2.38 12.52
C LYS A 96 -17.26 -1.63 13.04
N ARG A 97 -17.34 -1.55 14.27
CA ARG A 97 -18.45 -0.88 14.90
C ARG A 97 -17.93 0.08 15.90
#